data_672b8ee081b838cc54631d09a87f3690
#
_entry.id   672b8ee081b838cc54631d09a87f3690
#
_cell.length_a   1.000
_cell.length_b   1.000
_cell.length_c   1.000
_cell.angle_alpha   90.00
_cell.angle_beta   90.00
_cell.angle_gamma   90.00
#
_symmetry.space_group_name_H-M   'P 1'
#
loop_
_entity.id
_entity.type
_entity.pdbx_description
1 polymer ?
#
loop_
_entity_poly.entity_id
_entity_poly.type
_entity_poly.pdbx_seq_one_letter_code
_entity_poly.pdbx_strand_id
1 'polypeptide(L)'
;MNYFFITGTSSGIGQALANVLLTDKNNIVTGISRSVTINSENYRHIKLDLNDIESVSKFDFGELKEPEIICLVNNSAHFSESKHYGKADTRDIIKNYNVNNISPGIIINNFLSAYQSYNCKRIIINISSGAATTAIESWSNYCSSKAALLMLSKVIALEQSLNYPSDPVKIYSVSPGVVDTPAQERIRNTSPENFSMVGKFIEFHEKKQLSDPVIVAEKIAKIIFNTDNFINTEIHVNDIQI
;
A
#
# COMPACT_ATOMS: atom_id res chain seq x y z
N MET A 1 -20.84 2.94 -10.23
CA MET A 1 -19.40 3.10 -10.61
C MET A 1 -18.51 2.84 -9.42
N ASN A 2 -17.34 2.24 -9.62
CA ASN A 2 -16.36 2.00 -8.57
C ASN A 2 -15.15 2.93 -8.75
N TYR A 3 -14.68 3.55 -7.69
CA TYR A 3 -13.57 4.49 -7.72
C TYR A 3 -12.41 3.98 -6.85
N PHE A 4 -11.23 3.87 -7.45
CA PHE A 4 -10.02 3.38 -6.80
C PHE A 4 -8.92 4.44 -6.86
N PHE A 5 -8.41 4.81 -5.72
CA PHE A 5 -7.24 5.69 -5.57
C PHE A 5 -6.06 4.83 -5.13
N ILE A 6 -5.02 4.73 -5.96
CA ILE A 6 -3.90 3.82 -5.69
C ILE A 6 -2.60 4.61 -5.70
N THR A 7 -1.86 4.61 -4.61
CA THR A 7 -0.52 5.19 -4.59
C THR A 7 0.51 4.21 -5.15
N GLY A 8 1.46 4.70 -5.97
CA GLY A 8 2.56 3.90 -6.52
C GLY A 8 2.17 2.98 -7.68
N THR A 9 1.39 3.48 -8.62
CA THR A 9 0.94 2.73 -9.81
C THR A 9 1.97 2.62 -10.94
N SER A 10 3.19 3.13 -10.76
CA SER A 10 4.21 3.11 -11.81
C SER A 10 4.94 1.78 -11.95
N SER A 11 4.83 0.86 -10.98
CA SER A 11 5.48 -0.47 -11.03
C SER A 11 4.91 -1.42 -9.96
N GLY A 12 5.30 -2.69 -10.02
CA GLY A 12 5.04 -3.70 -8.99
C GLY A 12 3.56 -3.91 -8.69
N ILE A 13 3.23 -4.13 -7.42
CA ILE A 13 1.86 -4.45 -6.97
C ILE A 13 0.85 -3.36 -7.35
N GLY A 14 1.20 -2.09 -7.19
CA GLY A 14 0.27 -0.98 -7.50
C GLY A 14 -0.08 -0.89 -8.97
N GLN A 15 0.89 -1.11 -9.87
CA GLN A 15 0.65 -1.18 -11.31
C GLN A 15 -0.21 -2.40 -11.67
N ALA A 16 0.13 -3.57 -11.12
CA ALA A 16 -0.61 -4.80 -11.37
C ALA A 16 -2.06 -4.68 -10.89
N LEU A 17 -2.30 -4.12 -9.69
CA LEU A 17 -3.64 -3.91 -9.15
C LEU A 17 -4.45 -2.93 -10.01
N ALA A 18 -3.84 -1.82 -10.43
CA ALA A 18 -4.50 -0.89 -11.32
C ALA A 18 -4.93 -1.57 -12.63
N ASN A 19 -4.06 -2.39 -13.24
CA ASN A 19 -4.38 -3.13 -14.46
C ASN A 19 -5.49 -4.17 -14.24
N VAL A 20 -5.46 -4.92 -13.14
CA VAL A 20 -6.51 -5.89 -12.78
C VAL A 20 -7.87 -5.18 -12.63
N LEU A 21 -7.90 -4.06 -11.92
CA LEU A 21 -9.15 -3.31 -11.72
C LEU A 21 -9.68 -2.70 -13.01
N LEU A 22 -8.82 -2.25 -13.92
CA LEU A 22 -9.18 -1.67 -15.21
C LEU A 22 -9.74 -2.67 -16.23
N THR A 23 -9.74 -3.96 -15.93
CA THR A 23 -10.41 -4.97 -16.78
C THR A 23 -11.93 -4.82 -16.76
N ASP A 24 -12.50 -4.29 -15.70
CA ASP A 24 -13.93 -3.94 -15.60
C ASP A 24 -14.15 -2.47 -15.95
N LYS A 25 -15.01 -2.20 -16.95
CA LYS A 25 -15.34 -0.85 -17.41
C LYS A 25 -16.11 -0.01 -16.38
N ASN A 26 -16.68 -0.64 -15.35
CA ASN A 26 -17.33 0.08 -14.25
C ASN A 26 -16.34 0.66 -13.24
N ASN A 27 -15.07 0.34 -13.38
CA ASN A 27 -14.00 0.79 -12.48
C ASN A 27 -13.28 2.00 -13.05
N ILE A 28 -13.13 3.03 -12.25
CA ILE A 28 -12.28 4.19 -12.52
C ILE A 28 -11.10 4.13 -11.55
N VAL A 29 -9.89 4.09 -12.08
CA VAL A 29 -8.66 4.03 -11.29
C VAL A 29 -7.91 5.36 -11.38
N THR A 30 -7.68 5.98 -10.25
CA THR A 30 -6.81 7.15 -10.11
C THR A 30 -5.47 6.71 -9.50
N GLY A 31 -4.45 6.66 -10.34
CA GLY A 31 -3.09 6.38 -9.90
C GLY A 31 -2.39 7.64 -9.39
N ILE A 32 -1.81 7.54 -8.19
CA ILE A 32 -1.07 8.63 -7.54
C ILE A 32 0.40 8.22 -7.50
N SER A 33 1.23 8.82 -8.36
CA SER A 33 2.63 8.47 -8.48
C SER A 33 3.44 9.58 -9.15
N ARG A 34 4.77 9.47 -9.14
CA ARG A 34 5.67 10.45 -9.77
C ARG A 34 5.67 10.36 -11.29
N SER A 35 5.34 9.20 -11.85
CA SER A 35 5.33 8.95 -13.31
C SER A 35 4.14 8.10 -13.71
N VAL A 36 3.60 8.37 -14.90
CA VAL A 36 2.51 7.59 -15.51
C VAL A 36 3.09 6.45 -16.35
N THR A 37 2.49 5.26 -16.21
CA THR A 37 2.88 4.06 -16.96
C THR A 37 1.69 3.29 -17.53
N ILE A 38 0.47 3.71 -17.18
CA ILE A 38 -0.78 3.07 -17.59
C ILE A 38 -1.50 3.99 -18.56
N ASN A 39 -1.98 3.43 -19.68
CA ASN A 39 -2.79 4.13 -20.67
C ASN A 39 -4.12 3.38 -20.83
N SER A 40 -5.21 3.94 -20.28
CA SER A 40 -6.57 3.39 -20.36
C SER A 40 -7.58 4.54 -20.22
N GLU A 41 -8.74 4.43 -20.86
CA GLU A 41 -9.80 5.45 -20.80
C GLU A 41 -10.30 5.70 -19.38
N ASN A 42 -10.33 4.66 -18.54
CA ASN A 42 -10.80 4.73 -17.16
C ASN A 42 -9.64 4.93 -16.16
N TYR A 43 -8.44 5.24 -16.64
CA TYR A 43 -7.31 5.56 -15.79
C TYR A 43 -7.05 7.07 -15.76
N ARG A 44 -6.95 7.61 -14.57
CA ARG A 44 -6.52 8.98 -14.30
C ARG A 44 -5.19 8.95 -13.57
N HIS A 45 -4.31 9.91 -13.86
CA HIS A 45 -3.04 10.02 -13.18
C HIS A 45 -2.90 11.36 -12.46
N ILE A 46 -2.57 11.29 -11.18
CA ILE A 46 -2.18 12.44 -10.37
C ILE A 46 -0.69 12.33 -10.07
N LYS A 47 0.07 13.32 -10.55
CA LYS A 47 1.50 13.40 -10.28
C LYS A 47 1.72 13.96 -8.88
N LEU A 48 2.14 13.11 -7.94
CA LEU A 48 2.42 13.48 -6.57
C LEU A 48 3.64 12.71 -6.05
N ASP A 49 4.58 13.42 -5.43
CA ASP A 49 5.68 12.80 -4.67
C ASP A 49 5.27 12.72 -3.20
N LEU A 50 5.15 11.50 -2.68
CA LEU A 50 4.78 11.26 -1.28
C LEU A 50 5.89 11.68 -0.28
N ASN A 51 7.06 12.06 -0.75
CA ASN A 51 8.09 12.66 0.08
C ASN A 51 7.87 14.18 0.28
N ASP A 52 7.07 14.81 -0.58
CA ASP A 52 6.69 16.22 -0.47
C ASP A 52 5.41 16.35 0.37
N ILE A 53 5.61 16.46 1.69
CA ILE A 53 4.52 16.51 2.66
C ILE A 53 3.62 17.73 2.47
N GLU A 54 4.18 18.86 1.99
CA GLU A 54 3.39 20.05 1.71
C GLU A 54 2.40 19.81 0.57
N SER A 55 2.85 19.22 -0.53
CA SER A 55 1.98 18.84 -1.64
C SER A 55 0.96 17.76 -1.25
N VAL A 56 1.37 16.78 -0.42
CA VAL A 56 0.46 15.74 0.09
C VAL A 56 -0.62 16.33 0.99
N SER A 57 -0.29 17.32 1.83
CA SER A 57 -1.27 17.96 2.71
C SER A 57 -2.37 18.73 1.97
N LYS A 58 -2.08 19.19 0.77
CA LYS A 58 -3.02 19.91 -0.12
C LYS A 58 -3.80 18.98 -1.06
N PHE A 59 -3.51 17.68 -1.02
CA PHE A 59 -4.15 16.72 -1.90
C PHE A 59 -5.62 16.55 -1.55
N ASP A 60 -6.49 16.77 -2.54
CA ASP A 60 -7.94 16.61 -2.47
C ASP A 60 -8.39 15.50 -3.42
N PHE A 61 -9.29 14.66 -2.94
CA PHE A 61 -9.87 13.57 -3.70
C PHE A 61 -10.97 14.03 -4.68
N GLY A 62 -11.60 15.18 -4.43
CA GLY A 62 -12.72 15.71 -5.20
C GLY A 62 -14.04 14.98 -4.96
N GLU A 63 -15.09 15.44 -5.66
CA GLU A 63 -16.42 14.85 -5.60
C GLU A 63 -16.54 13.66 -6.57
N LEU A 64 -17.33 12.66 -6.18
CA LEU A 64 -17.61 11.47 -6.97
C LEU A 64 -19.10 11.36 -7.28
N LYS A 65 -19.42 10.86 -8.49
CA LYS A 65 -20.81 10.69 -8.94
C LYS A 65 -21.24 9.24 -8.71
N GLU A 66 -22.29 9.07 -7.91
CA GLU A 66 -22.99 7.79 -7.67
C GLU A 66 -22.04 6.60 -7.45
N PRO A 67 -21.12 6.69 -6.47
CA PRO A 67 -20.20 5.60 -6.20
C PRO A 67 -20.91 4.41 -5.56
N GLU A 68 -20.55 3.20 -5.99
CA GLU A 68 -20.90 1.94 -5.34
C GLU A 68 -19.77 1.49 -4.40
N ILE A 69 -18.52 1.71 -4.86
CA ILE A 69 -17.31 1.44 -4.08
C ILE A 69 -16.38 2.65 -4.20
N ILE A 70 -15.85 3.10 -3.08
CA ILE A 70 -14.71 4.03 -3.01
C ILE A 70 -13.59 3.32 -2.25
N CYS A 71 -12.45 3.13 -2.90
CA CYS A 71 -11.33 2.43 -2.30
C CYS A 71 -10.04 3.24 -2.40
N LEU A 72 -9.37 3.40 -1.26
CA LEU A 72 -7.99 3.92 -1.19
C LEU A 72 -7.03 2.75 -0.99
N VAL A 73 -5.97 2.68 -1.81
CA VAL A 73 -4.87 1.73 -1.64
C VAL A 73 -3.56 2.48 -1.45
N ASN A 74 -3.09 2.54 -0.22
CA ASN A 74 -1.74 3.03 0.11
C ASN A 74 -0.73 1.91 -0.16
N ASN A 75 -0.20 1.90 -1.39
CA ASN A 75 0.74 0.89 -1.86
C ASN A 75 2.17 1.43 -1.98
N SER A 76 2.35 2.72 -2.24
CA SER A 76 3.69 3.31 -2.32
C SER A 76 4.52 3.00 -1.09
N ALA A 77 5.78 2.64 -1.30
CA ALA A 77 6.75 2.50 -0.23
C ALA A 77 8.13 2.96 -0.68
N HIS A 78 8.88 3.54 0.25
CA HIS A 78 10.30 3.75 0.13
C HIS A 78 11.02 2.69 0.97
N PHE A 79 11.79 1.83 0.31
CA PHE A 79 12.69 0.91 0.98
C PHE A 79 14.03 1.62 1.15
N SER A 80 14.39 1.89 2.39
CA SER A 80 15.67 2.51 2.75
C SER A 80 16.84 1.64 2.33
N GLU A 81 17.98 2.26 2.10
CA GLU A 81 19.21 1.53 1.93
C GLU A 81 19.48 0.66 3.16
N SER A 82 19.77 -0.64 2.95
CA SER A 82 20.05 -1.56 4.04
C SER A 82 21.40 -1.22 4.69
N LYS A 83 21.34 -0.63 5.87
CA LYS A 83 22.52 -0.24 6.68
C LYS A 83 22.22 -0.42 8.15
N HIS A 84 23.23 -0.80 8.91
CA HIS A 84 23.13 -0.81 10.37
C HIS A 84 22.87 0.60 10.90
N TYR A 85 22.03 0.71 11.93
CA TYR A 85 21.72 2.00 12.55
C TYR A 85 23.01 2.63 13.12
N GLY A 86 23.13 3.95 12.96
CA GLY A 86 24.39 4.68 13.18
C GLY A 86 25.16 4.95 11.87
N LYS A 87 24.90 4.17 10.80
CA LYS A 87 25.45 4.42 9.44
C LYS A 87 24.37 4.83 8.43
N ALA A 88 23.10 4.92 8.84
CA ALA A 88 22.00 5.33 7.99
C ALA A 88 22.09 6.81 7.62
N ASP A 89 21.75 7.16 6.36
CA ASP A 89 21.66 8.55 5.92
C ASP A 89 20.40 9.22 6.50
N THR A 90 20.55 10.40 7.08
CA THR A 90 19.46 11.16 7.70
C THR A 90 18.34 11.50 6.70
N ARG A 91 18.70 11.85 5.46
CA ARG A 91 17.69 12.17 4.42
C ARG A 91 16.89 10.93 4.02
N ASP A 92 17.55 9.77 4.00
CA ASP A 92 16.89 8.50 3.72
C ASP A 92 15.95 8.08 4.86
N ILE A 93 16.34 8.33 6.12
CA ILE A 93 15.45 8.16 7.28
C ILE A 93 14.20 9.02 7.12
N ILE A 94 14.36 10.32 6.91
CA ILE A 94 13.23 11.26 6.74
C ILE A 94 12.32 10.80 5.59
N LYS A 95 12.88 10.49 4.43
CA LYS A 95 12.14 10.04 3.27
C LYS A 95 11.36 8.74 3.53
N ASN A 96 11.95 7.81 4.29
CA ASN A 96 11.27 6.57 4.65
C ASN A 96 9.99 6.84 5.43
N TYR A 97 10.07 7.66 6.49
CA TYR A 97 8.89 7.98 7.29
C TYR A 97 7.89 8.85 6.53
N ASN A 98 8.35 9.80 5.72
CA ASN A 98 7.45 10.60 4.89
C ASN A 98 6.61 9.71 3.96
N VAL A 99 7.25 8.82 3.20
CA VAL A 99 6.57 8.01 2.19
C VAL A 99 5.77 6.86 2.79
N ASN A 100 6.29 6.20 3.85
CA ASN A 100 5.70 4.97 4.36
C ASN A 100 4.69 5.19 5.49
N ASN A 101 4.71 6.35 6.14
CA ASN A 101 3.87 6.59 7.31
C ASN A 101 3.17 7.95 7.29
N ILE A 102 3.89 9.08 7.15
CA ILE A 102 3.29 10.42 7.26
C ILE A 102 2.31 10.65 6.11
N SER A 103 2.73 10.45 4.87
CA SER A 103 1.87 10.66 3.70
C SER A 103 0.66 9.72 3.68
N PRO A 104 0.79 8.39 3.92
CA PRO A 104 -0.38 7.55 4.09
C PRO A 104 -1.33 8.04 5.19
N GLY A 105 -0.82 8.49 6.33
CA GLY A 105 -1.65 9.03 7.41
C GLY A 105 -2.46 10.27 6.98
N ILE A 106 -1.83 11.21 6.29
CA ILE A 106 -2.50 12.41 5.74
C ILE A 106 -3.55 12.01 4.70
N ILE A 107 -3.20 11.12 3.76
CA ILE A 107 -4.10 10.66 2.69
C ILE A 107 -5.31 9.91 3.28
N ILE A 108 -5.11 9.07 4.30
CA ILE A 108 -6.21 8.40 5.01
C ILE A 108 -7.14 9.43 5.66
N ASN A 109 -6.58 10.41 6.36
CA ASN A 109 -7.37 11.47 7.00
C ASN A 109 -8.21 12.24 5.97
N ASN A 110 -7.61 12.64 4.86
CA ASN A 110 -8.30 13.36 3.78
C ASN A 110 -9.38 12.48 3.13
N PHE A 111 -9.12 11.18 2.95
CA PHE A 111 -10.09 10.21 2.43
C PHE A 111 -11.32 10.09 3.34
N LEU A 112 -11.09 9.92 4.64
CA LEU A 112 -12.17 9.84 5.62
C LEU A 112 -12.96 11.15 5.67
N SER A 113 -12.29 12.30 5.66
CA SER A 113 -12.94 13.60 5.63
C SER A 113 -13.82 13.79 4.39
N ALA A 114 -13.35 13.35 3.21
CA ALA A 114 -14.07 13.50 1.96
C ALA A 114 -15.25 12.53 1.82
N TYR A 115 -15.09 11.28 2.28
CA TYR A 115 -16.01 10.21 1.88
C TYR A 115 -16.72 9.49 3.02
N GLN A 116 -16.52 9.89 4.30
CA GLN A 116 -17.19 9.25 5.44
C GLN A 116 -18.72 9.24 5.32
N SER A 117 -19.32 10.29 4.76
CA SER A 117 -20.77 10.44 4.65
C SER A 117 -21.38 9.84 3.37
N TYR A 118 -20.57 9.28 2.48
CA TYR A 118 -21.10 8.66 1.26
C TYR A 118 -21.80 7.34 1.58
N ASN A 119 -23.00 7.16 1.04
CA ASN A 119 -23.78 5.92 1.19
C ASN A 119 -23.36 4.87 0.16
N CYS A 120 -22.15 4.29 0.35
CA CYS A 120 -21.57 3.27 -0.50
C CYS A 120 -20.50 2.49 0.27
N LYS A 121 -19.95 1.42 -0.30
CA LYS A 121 -18.79 0.72 0.30
C LYS A 121 -17.55 1.62 0.27
N ARG A 122 -16.94 1.88 1.44
CA ARG A 122 -15.71 2.66 1.58
C ARG A 122 -14.64 1.78 2.21
N ILE A 123 -13.49 1.72 1.54
CA ILE A 123 -12.44 0.76 1.88
C ILE A 123 -11.08 1.45 1.84
N ILE A 124 -10.26 1.16 2.83
CA ILE A 124 -8.85 1.57 2.86
C ILE A 124 -7.99 0.31 2.97
N ILE A 125 -7.07 0.14 2.02
CA ILE A 125 -6.05 -0.91 2.04
C ILE A 125 -4.68 -0.27 2.20
N ASN A 126 -3.98 -0.63 3.25
CA ASN A 126 -2.60 -0.26 3.48
C ASN A 126 -1.71 -1.45 3.18
N ILE A 127 -0.86 -1.38 2.15
CA ILE A 127 0.10 -2.43 1.84
C ILE A 127 1.19 -2.43 2.91
N SER A 128 1.15 -3.46 3.74
CA SER A 128 2.06 -3.70 4.85
C SER A 128 3.25 -4.59 4.41
N SER A 129 3.84 -5.26 5.36
CA SER A 129 4.94 -6.21 5.16
C SER A 129 5.06 -7.09 6.40
N GLY A 130 5.63 -8.29 6.27
CA GLY A 130 6.10 -9.06 7.44
C GLY A 130 7.08 -8.28 8.33
N ALA A 131 7.77 -7.28 7.77
CA ALA A 131 8.62 -6.36 8.52
C ALA A 131 7.86 -5.48 9.54
N ALA A 132 6.53 -5.39 9.46
CA ALA A 132 5.72 -4.68 10.44
C ALA A 132 5.67 -5.36 11.81
N THR A 133 5.90 -6.67 11.84
CA THR A 133 5.80 -7.51 13.04
C THR A 133 7.07 -8.29 13.36
N THR A 134 8.06 -8.26 12.44
CA THR A 134 9.31 -8.99 12.57
C THR A 134 10.49 -8.03 12.47
N ALA A 135 11.39 -8.08 13.45
CA ALA A 135 12.65 -7.34 13.40
C ALA A 135 13.59 -7.95 12.36
N ILE A 136 14.04 -7.14 11.41
CA ILE A 136 14.96 -7.54 10.36
C ILE A 136 16.20 -6.65 10.43
N GLU A 137 17.39 -7.27 10.49
CA GLU A 137 18.67 -6.59 10.50
C GLU A 137 18.74 -5.57 9.35
N SER A 138 19.32 -4.41 9.61
CA SER A 138 19.53 -3.31 8.64
C SER A 138 18.27 -2.68 8.03
N TRP A 139 17.07 -3.10 8.47
CA TRP A 139 15.79 -2.56 8.01
C TRP A 139 15.07 -1.71 9.07
N SER A 140 15.81 -1.12 10.01
CA SER A 140 15.23 -0.42 11.17
C SER A 140 14.16 0.62 10.77
N ASN A 141 14.45 1.48 9.77
CA ASN A 141 13.50 2.48 9.31
C ASN A 141 12.28 1.84 8.62
N TYR A 142 12.52 0.81 7.81
CA TYR A 142 11.44 0.14 7.10
C TYR A 142 10.53 -0.63 8.06
N CYS A 143 11.10 -1.43 8.98
CA CYS A 143 10.34 -2.17 9.98
C CYS A 143 9.50 -1.22 10.84
N SER A 144 10.11 -0.15 11.39
CA SER A 144 9.40 0.79 12.26
C SER A 144 8.31 1.57 11.52
N SER A 145 8.55 1.99 10.28
CA SER A 145 7.53 2.69 9.50
C SER A 145 6.35 1.78 9.12
N LYS A 146 6.60 0.50 8.82
CA LYS A 146 5.53 -0.48 8.54
C LYS A 146 4.78 -0.90 9.80
N ALA A 147 5.45 -1.00 10.95
CA ALA A 147 4.81 -1.21 12.24
C ALA A 147 3.90 -0.03 12.63
N ALA A 148 4.36 1.20 12.38
CA ALA A 148 3.56 2.40 12.61
C ALA A 148 2.30 2.43 11.72
N LEU A 149 2.41 2.11 10.43
CA LEU A 149 1.27 2.04 9.51
C LEU A 149 0.28 0.93 9.90
N LEU A 150 0.78 -0.23 10.37
CA LEU A 150 -0.06 -1.32 10.87
C LEU A 150 -0.85 -0.88 12.10
N MET A 151 -0.18 -0.23 13.08
CA MET A 151 -0.86 0.25 14.29
C MET A 151 -1.87 1.35 13.95
N LEU A 152 -1.53 2.30 13.07
CA LEU A 152 -2.45 3.31 12.57
C LEU A 152 -3.70 2.67 11.96
N SER A 153 -3.54 1.64 11.12
CA SER A 153 -4.66 0.91 10.52
C SER A 153 -5.58 0.28 11.56
N LYS A 154 -5.01 -0.35 12.61
CA LYS A 154 -5.76 -0.97 13.70
C LYS A 154 -6.54 0.06 14.53
N VAL A 155 -5.92 1.20 14.84
CA VAL A 155 -6.58 2.27 15.62
C VAL A 155 -7.74 2.87 14.82
N ILE A 156 -7.53 3.22 13.55
CA ILE A 156 -8.60 3.79 12.73
C ILE A 156 -9.75 2.78 12.53
N ALA A 157 -9.45 1.49 12.33
CA ALA A 157 -10.49 0.46 12.24
C ALA A 157 -11.33 0.36 13.52
N LEU A 158 -10.70 0.48 14.71
CA LEU A 158 -11.40 0.54 15.99
C LEU A 158 -12.27 1.80 16.09
N GLU A 159 -11.74 2.98 15.73
CA GLU A 159 -12.48 4.24 15.72
C GLU A 159 -13.69 4.17 14.79
N GLN A 160 -13.54 3.58 13.61
CA GLN A 160 -14.66 3.37 12.68
C GLN A 160 -15.73 2.47 13.26
N SER A 161 -15.36 1.38 13.94
CA SER A 161 -16.31 0.46 14.56
C SER A 161 -17.08 1.09 15.74
N LEU A 162 -16.44 2.00 16.47
CA LEU A 162 -17.04 2.70 17.62
C LEU A 162 -17.94 3.86 17.20
N ASN A 163 -17.49 4.67 16.23
CA ASN A 163 -18.19 5.90 15.86
C ASN A 163 -19.21 5.71 14.72
N TYR A 164 -19.05 4.66 13.90
CA TYR A 164 -19.90 4.37 12.74
C TYR A 164 -20.31 2.88 12.70
N PRO A 165 -20.92 2.33 13.77
CA PRO A 165 -21.13 0.88 13.90
C PRO A 165 -22.03 0.26 12.83
N SER A 166 -22.97 1.04 12.27
CA SER A 166 -23.87 0.57 11.20
C SER A 166 -23.25 0.62 9.80
N ASP A 167 -22.27 1.50 9.58
CA ASP A 167 -21.69 1.73 8.25
C ASP A 167 -20.23 2.24 8.35
N PRO A 168 -19.31 1.42 8.90
CA PRO A 168 -17.91 1.81 9.05
C PRO A 168 -17.16 1.76 7.71
N VAL A 169 -16.20 2.67 7.52
CA VAL A 169 -15.17 2.47 6.51
C VAL A 169 -14.34 1.24 6.87
N LYS A 170 -14.19 0.30 5.96
CA LYS A 170 -13.41 -0.92 6.17
C LYS A 170 -11.92 -0.65 5.97
N ILE A 171 -11.09 -1.02 6.94
CA ILE A 171 -9.65 -0.75 6.91
C ILE A 171 -8.86 -2.03 7.05
N TYR A 172 -7.97 -2.26 6.08
CA TYR A 172 -7.13 -3.45 6.03
C TYR A 172 -5.65 -3.08 5.91
N SER A 173 -4.83 -3.77 6.66
CA SER A 173 -3.38 -3.80 6.55
C SER A 173 -2.97 -5.13 5.93
N VAL A 174 -2.57 -5.10 4.66
CA VAL A 174 -2.36 -6.30 3.85
C VAL A 174 -0.88 -6.56 3.66
N SER A 175 -0.38 -7.68 4.20
CA SER A 175 0.98 -8.16 3.97
C SER A 175 1.03 -8.98 2.67
N PRO A 176 1.76 -8.52 1.64
CA PRO A 176 1.74 -9.15 0.31
C PRO A 176 2.65 -10.39 0.20
N GLY A 177 3.44 -10.70 1.24
CA GLY A 177 4.51 -11.69 1.15
C GLY A 177 5.74 -11.19 0.40
N VAL A 178 6.54 -12.11 -0.15
CA VAL A 178 7.74 -11.78 -0.94
C VAL A 178 7.37 -11.80 -2.41
N VAL A 179 7.33 -10.61 -3.02
CA VAL A 179 6.78 -10.39 -4.37
C VAL A 179 7.87 -9.96 -5.32
N ASP A 180 7.88 -10.46 -6.55
CA ASP A 180 8.87 -10.09 -7.57
C ASP A 180 8.62 -8.66 -8.07
N THR A 181 9.34 -7.72 -7.50
CA THR A 181 9.20 -6.29 -7.71
C THR A 181 10.56 -5.61 -7.74
N PRO A 182 10.67 -4.37 -8.26
CA PRO A 182 11.91 -3.60 -8.17
C PRO A 182 12.42 -3.38 -6.74
N ALA A 183 11.54 -3.42 -5.74
CA ALA A 183 11.94 -3.35 -4.33
C ALA A 183 12.72 -4.61 -3.91
N GLN A 184 12.25 -5.78 -4.31
CA GLN A 184 12.90 -7.05 -4.04
C GLN A 184 14.25 -7.17 -4.77
N GLU A 185 14.35 -6.67 -5.98
CA GLU A 185 15.62 -6.59 -6.71
C GLU A 185 16.67 -5.74 -5.96
N ARG A 186 16.28 -4.60 -5.38
CA ARG A 186 17.18 -3.78 -4.55
C ARG A 186 17.69 -4.53 -3.32
N ILE A 187 16.84 -5.35 -2.69
CA ILE A 187 17.25 -6.18 -1.55
C ILE A 187 18.35 -7.17 -1.98
N ARG A 188 18.16 -7.86 -3.11
CA ARG A 188 19.14 -8.81 -3.66
C ARG A 188 20.49 -8.18 -4.02
N ASN A 189 20.48 -6.90 -4.38
CA ASN A 189 21.67 -6.13 -4.75
C ASN A 189 22.39 -5.50 -3.53
N THR A 190 21.92 -5.78 -2.31
CA THR A 190 22.59 -5.30 -1.09
C THR A 190 23.82 -6.16 -0.79
N SER A 191 24.89 -5.52 -0.30
CA SER A 191 26.10 -6.24 0.11
C SER A 191 25.83 -7.09 1.36
N PRO A 192 26.40 -8.33 1.45
CA PRO A 192 26.25 -9.18 2.64
C PRO A 192 26.78 -8.53 3.95
N GLU A 193 27.73 -7.61 3.84
CA GLU A 193 28.26 -6.85 4.99
C GLU A 193 27.20 -5.90 5.58
N ASN A 194 26.30 -5.40 4.75
CA ASN A 194 25.23 -4.52 5.15
C ASN A 194 23.93 -5.27 5.52
N PHE A 195 23.76 -6.48 5.02
CA PHE A 195 22.56 -7.29 5.25
C PHE A 195 22.90 -8.79 5.18
N SER A 196 23.05 -9.43 6.33
CA SER A 196 23.51 -10.84 6.41
C SER A 196 22.52 -11.81 5.75
N MET A 197 21.22 -11.46 5.68
CA MET A 197 20.18 -12.32 5.10
C MET A 197 20.03 -12.19 3.59
N VAL A 198 20.86 -11.40 2.88
CA VAL A 198 20.74 -11.20 1.43
C VAL A 198 20.70 -12.50 0.64
N GLY A 199 21.49 -13.51 1.06
CA GLY A 199 21.53 -14.83 0.43
C GLY A 199 20.15 -15.52 0.38
N LYS A 200 19.33 -15.38 1.43
CA LYS A 200 17.96 -15.91 1.45
C LYS A 200 17.06 -15.27 0.38
N PHE A 201 17.20 -13.97 0.15
CA PHE A 201 16.41 -13.26 -0.87
C PHE A 201 16.87 -13.60 -2.30
N ILE A 202 18.17 -13.87 -2.49
CA ILE A 202 18.73 -14.40 -3.75
C ILE A 202 18.15 -15.79 -3.99
N GLU A 203 18.18 -16.68 -2.98
CA GLU A 203 17.63 -18.04 -3.05
C GLU A 203 16.12 -18.05 -3.41
N PHE A 204 15.31 -17.16 -2.82
CA PHE A 204 13.90 -17.03 -3.18
C PHE A 204 13.69 -16.73 -4.66
N HIS A 205 14.53 -15.88 -5.23
CA HIS A 205 14.47 -15.57 -6.66
C HIS A 205 14.93 -16.75 -7.52
N GLU A 206 16.06 -17.36 -7.22
CA GLU A 206 16.63 -18.51 -7.97
C GLU A 206 15.68 -19.70 -7.96
N LYS A 207 15.04 -19.99 -6.81
CA LYS A 207 14.06 -21.07 -6.65
C LYS A 207 12.64 -20.70 -7.13
N LYS A 208 12.45 -19.53 -7.74
CA LYS A 208 11.13 -19.03 -8.22
C LYS A 208 10.05 -19.06 -7.13
N GLN A 209 10.43 -18.68 -5.92
CA GLN A 209 9.53 -18.63 -4.76
C GLN A 209 8.94 -17.22 -4.52
N LEU A 210 9.25 -16.26 -5.39
CA LEU A 210 8.64 -14.94 -5.37
C LEU A 210 7.24 -15.01 -5.96
N SER A 211 6.29 -14.36 -5.32
CA SER A 211 4.93 -14.24 -5.86
C SER A 211 4.89 -13.30 -7.06
N ASP A 212 4.10 -13.63 -8.06
CA ASP A 212 3.82 -12.72 -9.18
C ASP A 212 3.00 -11.52 -8.67
N PRO A 213 3.36 -10.27 -9.00
CA PRO A 213 2.59 -9.08 -8.66
C PRO A 213 1.12 -9.15 -9.11
N VAL A 214 0.82 -9.82 -10.22
CA VAL A 214 -0.55 -9.97 -10.73
C VAL A 214 -1.38 -10.85 -9.81
N ILE A 215 -0.83 -11.99 -9.38
CA ILE A 215 -1.51 -12.89 -8.42
C ILE A 215 -1.79 -12.16 -7.09
N VAL A 216 -0.81 -11.38 -6.61
CA VAL A 216 -1.00 -10.58 -5.39
C VAL A 216 -2.08 -9.52 -5.60
N ALA A 217 -2.11 -8.87 -6.76
CA ALA A 217 -3.12 -7.88 -7.12
C ALA A 217 -4.54 -8.48 -7.18
N GLU A 218 -4.71 -9.66 -7.76
CA GLU A 218 -5.98 -10.38 -7.80
C GLU A 218 -6.50 -10.70 -6.38
N LYS A 219 -5.61 -11.14 -5.49
CA LYS A 219 -5.96 -11.37 -4.08
C LYS A 219 -6.36 -10.09 -3.35
N ILE A 220 -5.68 -8.96 -3.60
CA ILE A 220 -6.06 -7.66 -3.06
C ILE A 220 -7.43 -7.23 -3.63
N ALA A 221 -7.67 -7.39 -4.91
CA ALA A 221 -8.97 -7.13 -5.52
C ALA A 221 -10.08 -7.97 -4.88
N LYS A 222 -9.79 -9.25 -4.57
CA LYS A 222 -10.74 -10.12 -3.86
C LYS A 222 -11.10 -9.59 -2.47
N ILE A 223 -10.15 -9.00 -1.72
CA ILE A 223 -10.46 -8.33 -0.43
C ILE A 223 -11.43 -7.16 -0.67
N ILE A 224 -11.14 -6.31 -1.67
CA ILE A 224 -11.92 -5.11 -1.97
C ILE A 224 -13.38 -5.46 -2.30
N PHE A 225 -13.59 -6.45 -3.16
CA PHE A 225 -14.95 -6.80 -3.60
C PHE A 225 -15.72 -7.68 -2.61
N ASN A 226 -15.04 -8.34 -1.67
CA ASN A 226 -15.66 -9.30 -0.73
C ASN A 226 -15.33 -8.97 0.73
N THR A 227 -15.49 -7.72 1.13
CA THR A 227 -15.13 -7.24 2.49
C THR A 227 -15.80 -8.02 3.63
N ASP A 228 -16.97 -8.60 3.39
CA ASP A 228 -17.72 -9.35 4.42
C ASP A 228 -17.02 -10.67 4.81
N ASN A 229 -16.15 -11.18 3.95
CA ASN A 229 -15.35 -12.38 4.21
C ASN A 229 -14.06 -12.08 5.02
N PHE A 230 -13.74 -10.80 5.24
CA PHE A 230 -12.53 -10.36 5.90
C PHE A 230 -12.86 -9.53 7.14
N ILE A 231 -12.84 -10.19 8.31
CA ILE A 231 -13.19 -9.56 9.58
C ILE A 231 -11.99 -8.85 10.21
N ASN A 232 -10.78 -9.42 10.02
CA ASN A 232 -9.57 -8.91 10.64
C ASN A 232 -8.98 -7.74 9.85
N THR A 233 -8.53 -6.71 10.54
CA THR A 233 -7.80 -5.59 9.93
C THR A 233 -6.46 -6.05 9.33
N GLU A 234 -5.76 -6.98 9.96
CA GLU A 234 -4.50 -7.53 9.48
C GLU A 234 -4.74 -8.78 8.65
N ILE A 235 -4.29 -8.76 7.39
CA ILE A 235 -4.48 -9.85 6.42
C ILE A 235 -3.14 -10.20 5.79
N HIS A 236 -2.88 -11.49 5.65
CA HIS A 236 -1.75 -11.99 4.86
C HIS A 236 -2.26 -12.54 3.52
N VAL A 237 -1.67 -12.08 2.42
CA VAL A 237 -2.10 -12.48 1.06
C VAL A 237 -2.00 -14.00 0.84
N ASN A 238 -1.07 -14.68 1.51
CA ASN A 238 -0.93 -16.14 1.41
C ASN A 238 -2.13 -16.90 1.99
N ASP A 239 -2.91 -16.30 2.88
CA ASP A 239 -4.09 -16.92 3.48
C ASP A 239 -5.32 -16.84 2.56
N ILE A 240 -5.20 -16.13 1.42
CA ILE A 240 -6.27 -15.93 0.45
C ILE A 240 -6.11 -16.93 -0.69
N GLN A 241 -7.13 -17.76 -0.90
CA GLN A 241 -7.24 -18.61 -2.10
C GLN A 241 -7.86 -17.79 -3.24
N ILE A 242 -7.37 -17.97 -4.46
CA ILE A 242 -7.96 -17.40 -5.70
C ILE A 242 -9.04 -18.33 -6.21
#